data_6ed4c26fd5e8b8ee45bcb85303987372
#
_entry.id   6ed4c26fd5e8b8ee45bcb85303987372
#
_cell.length_a   1.000
_cell.length_b   1.000
_cell.length_c   1.000
_cell.angle_alpha   90.00
_cell.angle_beta   90.00
_cell.angle_gamma   90.00
#
_symmetry.space_group_name_H-M   'P 1'
#
loop_
_entity.id
_entity.type
_entity.pdbx_description
1 polymer ?
#
loop_
_entity_poly.entity_id
_entity_poly.type
_entity_poly.pdbx_seq_one_letter_code
_entity_poly.pdbx_strand_id
1 'polypeptide(L)'
;MPALSRRTLVLGFVAAVAAMSTACGGSAPSANLPVSGEWAEVVAAAEAEGSVHLYSTQHPDNLAKLKTAFERKYPRITLEFTRGTDVEINPRVETEHRTGRGTADVHMTSDPVWTATAAESGTYSVEPVGPSFADPAYGRERSVRGDRFFLTSAAVFGLGWNTTALPRGLATPADLLDPALRGRIGVTNPSGFAAVVDQYQFFDRNWDPDFTEKLAAQQPRIYPSALGVAQALNSGEIVATPMVQPLVREQAAGAPVDWKLPGPAWGTPWYSHVLASAPHPNAAQVLADFLVTRDGQTALSTGYAAALPDIEGAVARAQDVPFPDTAALTPDAVTRYQQTWQGMFQR
;
A
#
# COMPACT_ATOMS: atom_id res chain seq x y z
N MET A 1 -76.96 -29.49 -38.25
CA MET A 1 -77.38 -30.90 -38.20
C MET A 1 -76.27 -31.71 -37.56
N PRO A 2 -76.63 -32.66 -36.82
CA PRO A 2 -76.43 -32.74 -35.38
C PRO A 2 -75.35 -33.78 -35.04
N ALA A 3 -74.85 -33.87 -33.88
CA ALA A 3 -75.30 -34.75 -32.83
C ALA A 3 -74.19 -35.08 -31.81
N LEU A 4 -74.57 -34.94 -30.58
CA LEU A 4 -74.50 -35.90 -29.47
C LEU A 4 -73.08 -36.33 -28.97
N SER A 5 -72.69 -35.83 -27.84
CA SER A 5 -72.87 -36.48 -26.53
C SER A 5 -72.20 -37.85 -26.37
N ARG A 6 -71.22 -37.89 -25.46
CA ARG A 6 -71.19 -38.91 -24.40
C ARG A 6 -70.22 -38.50 -23.26
N ARG A 7 -70.79 -38.35 -22.11
CA ARG A 7 -70.11 -38.34 -20.81
C ARG A 7 -69.57 -39.73 -20.53
N THR A 8 -68.32 -39.80 -20.08
CA THR A 8 -67.89 -40.95 -19.29
C THR A 8 -67.00 -40.45 -18.14
N LEU A 9 -67.50 -40.64 -16.96
CA LEU A 9 -66.87 -40.48 -15.67
C LEU A 9 -65.89 -41.64 -15.50
N VAL A 10 -64.63 -41.36 -15.16
CA VAL A 10 -63.72 -42.34 -14.57
C VAL A 10 -63.00 -41.73 -13.40
N LEU A 11 -63.21 -42.37 -12.25
CA LEU A 11 -62.65 -42.12 -10.93
C LEU A 11 -61.14 -42.21 -10.93
N GLY A 12 -60.53 -41.29 -10.20
CA GLY A 12 -59.53 -41.32 -9.17
C GLY A 12 -58.31 -42.24 -9.31
N PHE A 13 -57.16 -41.63 -9.31
CA PHE A 13 -56.00 -42.09 -8.52
C PHE A 13 -55.12 -40.91 -8.21
N VAL A 14 -55.15 -40.48 -6.94
CA VAL A 14 -54.21 -39.51 -6.40
C VAL A 14 -52.90 -40.25 -6.11
N ALA A 15 -51.92 -40.12 -6.99
CA ALA A 15 -50.55 -40.54 -6.70
C ALA A 15 -49.80 -39.28 -6.23
N ALA A 16 -49.57 -39.19 -4.93
CA ALA A 16 -48.68 -38.19 -4.34
C ALA A 16 -47.23 -38.49 -4.75
N VAL A 17 -46.72 -37.77 -5.75
CA VAL A 17 -45.28 -37.71 -6.05
C VAL A 17 -44.70 -36.67 -5.14
N ALA A 18 -44.03 -37.09 -4.06
CA ALA A 18 -43.16 -36.26 -3.27
C ALA A 18 -41.92 -35.85 -4.14
N ALA A 19 -41.98 -34.69 -4.73
CA ALA A 19 -40.83 -34.09 -5.36
C ALA A 19 -39.83 -33.66 -4.26
N MET A 20 -38.78 -34.46 -4.06
CA MET A 20 -37.56 -34.01 -3.38
C MET A 20 -36.91 -32.95 -4.25
N SER A 21 -37.22 -31.70 -4.01
CA SER A 21 -36.45 -30.56 -4.48
C SER A 21 -35.16 -30.55 -3.67
N THR A 22 -34.09 -31.16 -4.20
CA THR A 22 -32.70 -30.82 -3.82
C THR A 22 -32.49 -29.38 -4.19
N ALA A 23 -32.71 -28.48 -3.24
CA ALA A 23 -32.25 -27.11 -3.30
C ALA A 23 -30.72 -27.16 -3.27
N CYS A 24 -30.08 -27.02 -4.44
CA CYS A 24 -28.73 -26.50 -4.51
C CYS A 24 -28.82 -25.07 -3.97
N GLY A 25 -28.63 -24.93 -2.68
CA GLY A 25 -28.44 -23.67 -2.03
C GLY A 25 -27.09 -23.11 -2.50
N GLY A 26 -27.08 -22.37 -3.59
CA GLY A 26 -26.07 -21.39 -3.82
C GLY A 26 -26.20 -20.39 -2.67
N SER A 27 -25.30 -20.44 -1.69
CA SER A 27 -25.17 -19.41 -0.67
C SER A 27 -25.01 -18.08 -1.40
N ALA A 28 -26.00 -17.20 -1.28
CA ALA A 28 -25.79 -15.80 -1.60
C ALA A 28 -24.54 -15.34 -0.82
N PRO A 29 -23.68 -14.50 -1.40
CA PRO A 29 -22.55 -13.96 -0.66
C PRO A 29 -23.10 -13.33 0.61
N SER A 30 -22.74 -13.88 1.75
CA SER A 30 -23.07 -13.33 3.06
C SER A 30 -22.57 -11.90 3.06
N ALA A 31 -23.45 -10.94 3.32
CA ALA A 31 -22.99 -9.60 3.69
C ALA A 31 -22.02 -9.83 4.86
N ASN A 32 -20.75 -9.47 4.68
CA ASN A 32 -19.72 -9.76 5.65
C ASN A 32 -20.06 -9.04 6.96
N LEU A 33 -20.64 -9.78 7.89
CA LEU A 33 -20.84 -9.31 9.25
C LEU A 33 -19.46 -9.11 9.86
N PRO A 34 -19.30 -8.07 10.72
CA PRO A 34 -18.07 -7.90 11.44
C PRO A 34 -17.67 -9.20 12.13
N VAL A 35 -16.41 -9.60 11.97
CA VAL A 35 -15.89 -10.77 12.68
C VAL A 35 -16.01 -10.50 14.19
N SER A 36 -16.55 -11.42 14.93
CA SER A 36 -16.78 -11.33 16.38
C SER A 36 -16.47 -12.66 17.04
N GLY A 37 -16.17 -12.63 18.33
CA GLY A 37 -15.81 -13.80 19.12
C GLY A 37 -14.41 -13.70 19.71
N GLU A 38 -14.03 -14.71 20.47
CA GLU A 38 -12.68 -14.83 21.03
C GLU A 38 -11.66 -15.00 19.88
N TRP A 39 -10.48 -14.42 20.03
CA TRP A 39 -9.45 -14.43 18.97
C TRP A 39 -9.09 -15.84 18.48
N ALA A 40 -9.10 -16.84 19.39
CA ALA A 40 -8.85 -18.22 19.03
C ALA A 40 -9.93 -18.80 18.07
N GLU A 41 -11.17 -18.33 18.19
CA GLU A 41 -12.26 -18.72 17.29
C GLU A 41 -12.10 -18.08 15.92
N VAL A 42 -11.66 -16.81 15.86
CA VAL A 42 -11.33 -16.11 14.62
C VAL A 42 -10.21 -16.83 13.90
N VAL A 43 -9.15 -17.22 14.60
CA VAL A 43 -8.03 -17.97 13.99
C VAL A 43 -8.51 -19.35 13.48
N ALA A 44 -9.32 -20.08 14.24
CA ALA A 44 -9.85 -21.37 13.80
C ALA A 44 -10.75 -21.23 12.56
N ALA A 45 -11.57 -20.20 12.49
CA ALA A 45 -12.39 -19.89 11.31
C ALA A 45 -11.52 -19.48 10.10
N ALA A 46 -10.48 -18.68 10.31
CA ALA A 46 -9.51 -18.33 9.27
C ALA A 46 -8.79 -19.56 8.70
N GLU A 47 -8.42 -20.51 9.55
CA GLU A 47 -7.81 -21.76 9.12
C GLU A 47 -8.80 -22.65 8.32
N ALA A 48 -10.11 -22.55 8.60
CA ALA A 48 -11.15 -23.21 7.80
C ALA A 48 -11.39 -22.49 6.46
N GLU A 49 -11.22 -21.17 6.39
CA GLU A 49 -11.21 -20.40 5.13
C GLU A 49 -10.01 -20.77 4.25
N GLY A 50 -8.86 -21.07 4.85
CA GLY A 50 -7.69 -21.68 4.21
C GLY A 50 -6.82 -20.76 3.34
N SER A 51 -7.29 -19.55 3.03
CA SER A 51 -6.54 -18.59 2.22
C SER A 51 -6.85 -17.14 2.61
N VAL A 52 -5.92 -16.24 2.26
CA VAL A 52 -6.11 -14.79 2.35
C VAL A 52 -5.37 -14.12 1.21
N HIS A 53 -5.99 -13.09 0.60
CA HIS A 53 -5.44 -12.38 -0.53
C HIS A 53 -5.17 -10.91 -0.19
N LEU A 54 -3.92 -10.47 -0.39
CA LEU A 54 -3.45 -9.11 -0.16
C LEU A 54 -3.27 -8.35 -1.48
N TYR A 55 -3.89 -7.18 -1.61
CA TYR A 55 -3.51 -6.17 -2.60
C TYR A 55 -2.46 -5.24 -2.00
N SER A 56 -1.36 -4.99 -2.71
CA SER A 56 -0.29 -4.16 -2.17
C SER A 56 0.51 -3.43 -3.23
N THR A 57 0.99 -2.23 -2.87
CA THR A 57 1.94 -1.45 -3.68
C THR A 57 3.38 -1.61 -3.21
N GLN A 58 3.64 -2.40 -2.17
CA GLN A 58 4.96 -2.61 -1.59
C GLN A 58 5.91 -3.39 -2.52
N HIS A 59 7.21 -3.40 -2.14
CA HIS A 59 8.24 -4.10 -2.90
C HIS A 59 7.99 -5.62 -2.91
N PRO A 60 8.11 -6.30 -4.07
CA PRO A 60 7.81 -7.73 -4.19
C PRO A 60 8.62 -8.61 -3.23
N ASP A 61 9.88 -8.28 -2.98
CA ASP A 61 10.72 -9.07 -2.06
C ASP A 61 10.19 -9.04 -0.62
N ASN A 62 9.67 -7.89 -0.17
CA ASN A 62 9.08 -7.78 1.16
C ASN A 62 7.75 -8.54 1.23
N LEU A 63 6.96 -8.53 0.16
CA LEU A 63 5.75 -9.33 0.07
C LEU A 63 6.04 -10.83 0.08
N ALA A 64 7.11 -11.27 -0.59
CA ALA A 64 7.55 -12.66 -0.55
C ALA A 64 8.03 -13.09 0.86
N LYS A 65 8.76 -12.21 1.56
CA LYS A 65 9.15 -12.41 2.97
C LYS A 65 7.92 -12.47 3.88
N LEU A 66 6.95 -11.56 3.67
CA LEU A 66 5.70 -11.55 4.42
C LEU A 66 4.94 -12.87 4.26
N LYS A 67 4.78 -13.34 3.01
CA LYS A 67 4.17 -14.64 2.71
C LYS A 67 4.85 -15.77 3.49
N THR A 68 6.17 -15.87 3.39
CA THR A 68 6.93 -16.91 4.09
C THR A 68 6.77 -16.84 5.61
N ALA A 69 6.81 -15.65 6.19
CA ALA A 69 6.67 -15.46 7.63
C ALA A 69 5.25 -15.74 8.12
N PHE A 70 4.23 -15.31 7.36
CA PHE A 70 2.83 -15.55 7.67
C PHE A 70 2.49 -17.05 7.62
N GLU A 71 2.83 -17.74 6.53
CA GLU A 71 2.55 -19.18 6.35
C GLU A 71 3.33 -20.06 7.33
N ARG A 72 4.48 -19.62 7.80
CA ARG A 72 5.21 -20.30 8.88
C ARG A 72 4.43 -20.24 10.21
N LYS A 73 3.77 -19.09 10.51
CA LYS A 73 2.99 -18.91 11.73
C LYS A 73 1.59 -19.54 11.62
N TYR A 74 1.00 -19.46 10.46
CA TYR A 74 -0.34 -19.98 10.16
C TYR A 74 -0.32 -20.96 8.98
N PRO A 75 0.20 -22.18 9.18
CA PRO A 75 0.47 -23.11 8.07
C PRO A 75 -0.78 -23.66 7.37
N ARG A 76 -1.96 -23.39 7.91
CA ARG A 76 -3.25 -23.75 7.30
C ARG A 76 -3.90 -22.62 6.50
N ILE A 77 -3.24 -21.44 6.44
CA ILE A 77 -3.73 -20.30 5.68
C ILE A 77 -2.69 -19.91 4.64
N THR A 78 -3.02 -20.05 3.37
CA THR A 78 -2.16 -19.61 2.26
C THR A 78 -2.31 -18.11 2.05
N LEU A 79 -1.20 -17.36 2.08
CA LEU A 79 -1.19 -15.94 1.71
C LEU A 79 -0.90 -15.78 0.22
N GLU A 80 -1.87 -15.25 -0.51
CA GLU A 80 -1.66 -14.79 -1.89
C GLU A 80 -1.55 -13.27 -1.92
N PHE A 81 -0.85 -12.71 -2.92
CA PHE A 81 -0.83 -11.27 -3.10
C PHE A 81 -0.83 -10.87 -4.58
N THR A 82 -1.49 -9.76 -4.86
CA THR A 82 -1.41 -9.04 -6.12
C THR A 82 -0.70 -7.72 -5.89
N ARG A 83 0.44 -7.53 -6.55
CA ARG A 83 1.19 -6.28 -6.53
C ARG A 83 0.81 -5.41 -7.73
N GLY A 84 0.51 -4.13 -7.48
CA GLY A 84 0.28 -3.11 -8.50
C GLY A 84 0.71 -1.72 -8.01
N THR A 85 0.32 -0.69 -8.74
CA THR A 85 0.42 0.70 -8.31
C THR A 85 -0.89 1.15 -7.65
N ASP A 86 -0.86 2.23 -6.86
CA ASP A 86 -2.09 2.78 -6.27
C ASP A 86 -3.13 3.16 -7.33
N VAL A 87 -2.69 3.67 -8.48
CA VAL A 87 -3.60 4.05 -9.60
C VAL A 87 -4.26 2.84 -10.27
N GLU A 88 -3.73 1.65 -10.12
CA GLU A 88 -4.31 0.39 -10.62
C GLU A 88 -5.20 -0.27 -9.57
N ILE A 89 -4.75 -0.28 -8.31
CA ILE A 89 -5.40 -1.07 -7.24
C ILE A 89 -6.56 -0.30 -6.60
N ASN A 90 -6.42 0.99 -6.30
CA ASN A 90 -7.48 1.75 -5.64
C ASN A 90 -8.82 1.72 -6.40
N PRO A 91 -8.88 1.99 -7.73
CA PRO A 91 -10.13 1.89 -8.49
C PRO A 91 -10.68 0.45 -8.56
N ARG A 92 -9.80 -0.55 -8.47
CA ARG A 92 -10.21 -1.95 -8.43
C ARG A 92 -10.93 -2.27 -7.12
N VAL A 93 -10.39 -1.86 -5.97
CA VAL A 93 -11.03 -1.98 -4.65
C VAL A 93 -12.41 -1.32 -4.66
N GLU A 94 -12.52 -0.09 -5.19
CA GLU A 94 -13.79 0.62 -5.30
C GLU A 94 -14.81 -0.13 -6.16
N THR A 95 -14.35 -0.68 -7.29
CA THR A 95 -15.21 -1.43 -8.22
C THR A 95 -15.66 -2.76 -7.63
N GLU A 96 -14.77 -3.50 -6.99
CA GLU A 96 -15.07 -4.76 -6.33
C GLU A 96 -16.07 -4.56 -5.18
N HIS A 97 -15.87 -3.51 -4.37
CA HIS A 97 -16.82 -3.15 -3.32
C HIS A 97 -18.21 -2.81 -3.90
N ARG A 98 -18.28 -1.94 -4.91
CA ARG A 98 -19.53 -1.51 -5.54
C ARG A 98 -20.30 -2.68 -6.16
N THR A 99 -19.60 -3.66 -6.69
CA THR A 99 -20.21 -4.82 -7.34
C THR A 99 -20.49 -5.98 -6.39
N GLY A 100 -20.02 -5.92 -5.14
CA GLY A 100 -20.09 -7.01 -4.16
C GLY A 100 -19.29 -8.25 -4.59
N ARG A 101 -18.27 -8.07 -5.42
CA ARG A 101 -17.40 -9.13 -5.94
C ARG A 101 -15.95 -8.89 -5.55
N GLY A 102 -15.68 -8.84 -4.25
CA GLY A 102 -14.33 -8.73 -3.71
C GLY A 102 -13.50 -9.96 -4.08
N THR A 103 -12.26 -9.76 -4.46
CA THR A 103 -11.27 -10.82 -4.71
C THR A 103 -10.10 -10.73 -3.74
N ALA A 104 -9.89 -9.59 -3.10
CA ALA A 104 -8.92 -9.42 -2.04
C ALA A 104 -9.59 -9.28 -0.67
N ASP A 105 -8.84 -9.60 0.36
CA ASP A 105 -9.26 -9.59 1.76
C ASP A 105 -8.68 -8.40 2.52
N VAL A 106 -7.43 -8.04 2.20
CA VAL A 106 -6.70 -6.91 2.78
C VAL A 106 -6.11 -6.07 1.65
N HIS A 107 -6.16 -4.75 1.82
CA HIS A 107 -5.52 -3.81 0.90
C HIS A 107 -4.49 -2.97 1.64
N MET A 108 -3.32 -2.79 1.04
CA MET A 108 -2.20 -1.98 1.53
C MET A 108 -1.86 -0.94 0.46
N THR A 109 -2.07 0.35 0.77
CA THR A 109 -1.92 1.49 -0.14
C THR A 109 -0.94 2.52 0.43
N SER A 110 -0.26 3.24 -0.46
CA SER A 110 0.60 4.38 -0.13
C SER A 110 0.01 5.72 -0.60
N ASP A 111 -1.19 5.73 -1.18
CA ASP A 111 -1.86 6.95 -1.62
C ASP A 111 -2.50 7.69 -0.43
N PRO A 112 -1.95 8.84 -0.01
CA PRO A 112 -2.44 9.55 1.15
C PRO A 112 -3.82 10.18 0.92
N VAL A 113 -4.14 10.62 -0.30
CA VAL A 113 -5.41 11.26 -0.64
C VAL A 113 -6.52 10.22 -0.62
N TRP A 114 -6.30 9.09 -1.27
CA TRP A 114 -7.25 7.98 -1.26
C TRP A 114 -7.45 7.43 0.17
N THR A 115 -6.37 7.23 0.92
CA THR A 115 -6.43 6.75 2.32
C THR A 115 -7.26 7.69 3.19
N ALA A 116 -7.04 9.00 3.10
CA ALA A 116 -7.79 9.97 3.90
C ALA A 116 -9.30 9.93 3.57
N THR A 117 -9.66 9.97 2.30
CA THR A 117 -11.06 9.93 1.84
C THR A 117 -11.74 8.60 2.20
N ALA A 118 -11.05 7.48 2.01
CA ALA A 118 -11.58 6.16 2.31
C ALA A 118 -11.72 5.92 3.82
N ALA A 119 -10.80 6.44 4.64
CA ALA A 119 -10.87 6.37 6.10
C ALA A 119 -12.03 7.22 6.65
N GLU A 120 -12.25 8.42 6.09
CA GLU A 120 -13.35 9.29 6.46
C GLU A 120 -14.71 8.68 6.11
N SER A 121 -14.85 8.12 4.91
CA SER A 121 -16.11 7.50 4.47
C SER A 121 -16.42 6.19 5.20
N GLY A 122 -15.40 5.45 5.61
CA GLY A 122 -15.51 4.11 6.19
C GLY A 122 -16.16 3.05 5.27
N THR A 123 -16.35 3.39 4.00
CA THR A 123 -17.16 2.58 3.05
C THR A 123 -16.51 1.25 2.70
N TYR A 124 -15.19 1.23 2.50
CA TYR A 124 -14.48 0.06 1.94
C TYR A 124 -13.94 -0.89 3.01
N SER A 125 -14.09 -0.57 4.29
CA SER A 125 -13.28 -1.19 5.34
C SER A 125 -14.11 -1.62 6.54
N VAL A 126 -13.67 -2.67 7.21
CA VAL A 126 -14.11 -3.05 8.55
C VAL A 126 -13.01 -2.79 9.57
N GLU A 127 -13.38 -2.67 10.83
CA GLU A 127 -12.43 -2.46 11.93
C GLU A 127 -11.54 -3.70 12.12
N PRO A 128 -10.21 -3.55 12.31
CA PRO A 128 -9.34 -4.65 12.69
C PRO A 128 -9.52 -4.99 14.17
N VAL A 129 -9.73 -6.28 14.46
CA VAL A 129 -10.06 -6.77 15.80
C VAL A 129 -8.94 -7.59 16.45
N GLY A 130 -7.79 -7.74 15.80
CA GLY A 130 -6.66 -8.53 16.30
C GLY A 130 -6.04 -7.97 17.59
N PRO A 131 -5.53 -8.83 18.48
CA PRO A 131 -4.98 -8.42 19.77
C PRO A 131 -3.70 -7.57 19.68
N SER A 132 -2.93 -7.71 18.59
CA SER A 132 -1.69 -6.95 18.37
C SER A 132 -1.94 -5.44 18.20
N PHE A 133 -3.16 -5.02 17.86
CA PHE A 133 -3.54 -3.60 17.82
C PHE A 133 -3.62 -2.95 19.21
N ALA A 134 -3.70 -3.75 20.28
CA ALA A 134 -3.67 -3.27 21.65
C ALA A 134 -2.25 -3.16 22.22
N ASP A 135 -1.22 -3.58 21.48
CA ASP A 135 0.18 -3.44 21.92
C ASP A 135 0.54 -1.95 22.07
N PRO A 136 0.96 -1.50 23.27
CA PRO A 136 1.39 -0.12 23.49
C PRO A 136 2.54 0.31 22.56
N ALA A 137 3.41 -0.62 22.14
CA ALA A 137 4.50 -0.33 21.22
C ALA A 137 4.01 0.04 19.81
N TYR A 138 2.85 -0.47 19.40
CA TYR A 138 2.21 -0.10 18.14
C TYR A 138 1.59 1.30 18.20
N GLY A 139 1.07 1.71 19.36
CA GLY A 139 0.51 3.03 19.56
C GLY A 139 -0.71 3.30 18.67
N ARG A 140 -1.80 2.53 18.85
CA ARG A 140 -3.02 2.56 18.05
C ARG A 140 -3.52 3.97 17.70
N GLU A 141 -3.52 4.89 18.67
CA GLU A 141 -4.02 6.27 18.49
C GLU A 141 -3.28 7.05 17.38
N ARG A 142 -1.98 6.79 17.20
CA ARG A 142 -1.16 7.43 16.16
C ARG A 142 -1.09 6.62 14.87
N SER A 143 -1.38 5.34 14.97
CA SER A 143 -1.15 4.36 13.89
C SER A 143 -2.43 3.95 13.17
N VAL A 144 -3.63 4.27 13.71
CA VAL A 144 -4.91 3.91 13.10
C VAL A 144 -5.71 5.15 12.76
N ARG A 145 -6.26 5.20 11.54
CA ARG A 145 -7.10 6.27 11.03
C ARG A 145 -8.51 5.79 10.80
N GLY A 146 -9.50 6.57 11.26
CA GLY A 146 -10.92 6.22 11.11
C GLY A 146 -11.26 4.83 11.63
N ASP A 147 -10.56 4.38 12.68
CA ASP A 147 -10.66 3.06 13.32
C ASP A 147 -10.44 1.84 12.40
N ARG A 148 -10.10 2.05 11.13
CA ARG A 148 -10.06 0.99 10.11
C ARG A 148 -8.75 0.90 9.32
N PHE A 149 -8.08 2.03 9.09
CA PHE A 149 -6.83 2.08 8.35
C PHE A 149 -5.66 2.06 9.32
N PHE A 150 -4.84 1.04 9.25
CA PHE A 150 -3.74 0.84 10.19
C PHE A 150 -2.38 0.93 9.50
N LEU A 151 -1.47 1.67 10.12
CA LEU A 151 -0.11 1.88 9.64
C LEU A 151 0.69 0.57 9.70
N THR A 152 1.25 0.15 8.57
CA THR A 152 2.07 -1.07 8.49
C THR A 152 3.54 -0.78 8.25
N SER A 153 3.86 0.24 7.50
CA SER A 153 5.24 0.65 7.22
C SER A 153 5.25 2.02 6.56
N ALA A 154 6.42 2.58 6.27
CA ALA A 154 6.52 3.74 5.40
C ALA A 154 7.75 3.64 4.50
N ALA A 155 7.62 4.05 3.24
CA ALA A 155 8.77 4.38 2.42
C ALA A 155 9.34 5.70 2.91
N VAL A 156 10.65 5.75 3.07
CA VAL A 156 11.39 6.99 3.37
C VAL A 156 12.33 7.29 2.22
N PHE A 157 12.54 8.58 1.97
CA PHE A 157 13.36 9.03 0.85
C PHE A 157 14.43 9.99 1.34
N GLY A 158 15.58 9.93 0.72
CA GLY A 158 16.70 10.76 1.09
C GLY A 158 17.65 11.01 -0.06
N LEU A 159 18.82 11.42 0.32
CA LEU A 159 19.95 11.66 -0.58
C LEU A 159 20.54 10.33 -1.01
N GLY A 160 20.85 10.17 -2.29
CA GLY A 160 21.60 9.04 -2.81
C GLY A 160 22.72 9.52 -3.75
N TRP A 161 23.81 8.78 -3.78
CA TRP A 161 24.94 9.08 -4.67
C TRP A 161 25.66 7.83 -5.13
N ASN A 162 26.29 7.94 -6.31
CA ASN A 162 27.21 6.92 -6.80
C ASN A 162 28.59 7.16 -6.19
N THR A 163 29.12 6.20 -5.43
CA THR A 163 30.36 6.35 -4.64
C THR A 163 31.61 6.42 -5.50
N THR A 164 31.59 5.86 -6.71
CA THR A 164 32.69 5.96 -7.67
C THR A 164 32.78 7.38 -8.25
N ALA A 165 31.61 7.97 -8.59
CA ALA A 165 31.55 9.29 -9.24
C ALA A 165 31.56 10.45 -8.25
N LEU A 166 31.14 10.23 -7.00
CA LEU A 166 31.12 11.19 -5.90
C LEU A 166 31.65 10.55 -4.60
N PRO A 167 32.96 10.27 -4.48
CA PRO A 167 33.53 9.59 -3.31
C PRO A 167 33.36 10.36 -1.99
N ARG A 168 33.22 11.69 -2.03
CA ARG A 168 32.96 12.51 -0.84
C ARG A 168 31.53 12.34 -0.29
N GLY A 169 30.61 11.80 -1.11
CA GLY A 169 29.18 11.67 -0.78
C GLY A 169 28.45 13.00 -0.68
N LEU A 170 27.25 12.92 -0.10
CA LEU A 170 26.37 14.05 0.22
C LEU A 170 26.16 14.09 1.74
N ALA A 171 26.44 15.23 2.36
CA ALA A 171 26.22 15.44 3.80
C ALA A 171 24.83 16.05 4.08
N THR A 172 24.39 16.98 3.23
CA THR A 172 23.16 17.75 3.36
C THR A 172 22.48 17.90 2.00
N PRO A 173 21.16 18.24 1.96
CA PRO A 173 20.47 18.56 0.72
C PRO A 173 21.15 19.68 -0.10
N ALA A 174 21.77 20.65 0.56
CA ALA A 174 22.47 21.77 -0.10
C ALA A 174 23.63 21.30 -1.00
N ASP A 175 24.24 20.15 -0.71
CA ASP A 175 25.32 19.60 -1.54
C ASP A 175 24.87 19.25 -2.97
N LEU A 176 23.57 19.01 -3.17
CA LEU A 176 22.99 18.80 -4.51
C LEU A 176 23.00 20.06 -5.37
N LEU A 177 23.13 21.22 -4.75
CA LEU A 177 23.15 22.51 -5.44
C LEU A 177 24.56 22.91 -5.89
N ASP A 178 25.58 22.05 -5.66
CA ASP A 178 26.95 22.26 -6.16
C ASP A 178 26.94 22.33 -7.70
N PRO A 179 27.47 23.40 -8.31
CA PRO A 179 27.52 23.52 -9.78
C PRO A 179 28.25 22.36 -10.48
N ALA A 180 29.12 21.63 -9.79
CA ALA A 180 29.80 20.44 -10.32
C ALA A 180 28.85 19.27 -10.59
N LEU A 181 27.65 19.28 -10.01
CA LEU A 181 26.61 18.26 -10.20
C LEU A 181 25.63 18.62 -11.32
N ARG A 182 25.76 19.75 -11.96
CA ARG A 182 24.85 20.21 -13.02
C ARG A 182 24.74 19.15 -14.15
N GLY A 183 23.50 18.80 -14.51
CA GLY A 183 23.20 17.77 -15.52
C GLY A 183 23.45 16.32 -15.07
N ARG A 184 23.86 16.12 -13.80
CA ARG A 184 24.26 14.81 -13.25
C ARG A 184 23.36 14.36 -12.08
N ILE A 185 22.31 15.11 -11.78
CA ILE A 185 21.32 14.80 -10.75
C ILE A 185 20.12 14.10 -11.39
N GLY A 186 19.50 13.15 -10.70
CA GLY A 186 18.24 12.53 -11.11
C GLY A 186 17.08 12.93 -10.22
N VAL A 187 15.91 13.16 -10.81
CA VAL A 187 14.67 13.48 -10.10
C VAL A 187 13.46 12.72 -10.68
N THR A 188 12.42 12.55 -9.87
CA THR A 188 11.18 11.90 -10.29
C THR A 188 10.19 12.94 -10.83
N ASN A 189 9.54 12.60 -11.95
CA ASN A 189 8.46 13.42 -12.52
C ASN A 189 7.23 13.36 -11.59
N PRO A 190 6.65 14.50 -11.18
CA PRO A 190 5.45 14.51 -10.34
C PRO A 190 4.14 14.20 -11.09
N SER A 191 4.18 14.01 -12.42
CA SER A 191 2.97 13.76 -13.23
C SER A 191 2.30 12.45 -12.82
N GLY A 192 1.01 12.52 -12.46
CA GLY A 192 0.22 11.37 -12.03
C GLY A 192 0.36 10.99 -10.55
N PHE A 193 1.23 11.65 -9.78
CA PHE A 193 1.50 11.27 -8.39
C PHE A 193 1.42 12.46 -7.43
N ALA A 194 0.32 12.60 -6.71
CA ALA A 194 0.17 13.62 -5.66
C ALA A 194 1.25 13.52 -4.57
N ALA A 195 1.70 12.30 -4.24
CA ALA A 195 2.77 12.08 -3.28
C ALA A 195 4.10 12.69 -3.74
N VAL A 196 4.42 12.66 -5.04
CA VAL A 196 5.64 13.29 -5.56
C VAL A 196 5.52 14.81 -5.58
N VAL A 197 4.31 15.36 -5.78
CA VAL A 197 4.05 16.80 -5.59
C VAL A 197 4.33 17.20 -4.15
N ASP A 198 3.80 16.46 -3.16
CA ASP A 198 4.08 16.72 -1.75
C ASP A 198 5.57 16.60 -1.42
N GLN A 199 6.30 15.68 -2.05
CA GLN A 199 7.75 15.54 -1.85
C GLN A 199 8.51 16.80 -2.25
N TYR A 200 8.22 17.40 -3.41
CA TYR A 200 8.84 18.67 -3.81
C TYR A 200 8.45 19.82 -2.88
N GLN A 201 7.17 19.89 -2.52
CA GLN A 201 6.71 20.89 -1.55
C GLN A 201 7.36 20.69 -0.17
N PHE A 202 7.64 19.44 0.22
CA PHE A 202 8.37 19.13 1.45
C PHE A 202 9.80 19.67 1.39
N PHE A 203 10.48 19.57 0.25
CA PHE A 203 11.82 20.15 0.09
C PHE A 203 11.82 21.66 0.33
N ASP A 204 10.88 22.37 -0.28
CA ASP A 204 10.74 23.82 -0.12
C ASP A 204 10.35 24.21 1.31
N ARG A 205 9.51 23.41 1.97
CA ARG A 205 9.12 23.68 3.37
C ARG A 205 10.21 23.38 4.41
N ASN A 206 11.08 22.39 4.16
CA ASN A 206 11.94 21.83 5.19
C ASN A 206 13.45 21.97 4.94
N TRP A 207 13.89 22.13 3.69
CA TRP A 207 15.31 22.23 3.35
C TRP A 207 15.71 23.67 3.01
N ASP A 208 15.06 24.27 2.04
CA ASP A 208 15.28 25.65 1.60
C ASP A 208 14.02 26.12 0.86
N PRO A 209 13.45 27.32 1.13
CA PRO A 209 12.21 27.79 0.49
C PRO A 209 12.23 27.79 -1.04
N ASP A 210 13.41 27.88 -1.65
CA ASP A 210 13.59 27.89 -3.11
C ASP A 210 14.31 26.62 -3.60
N PHE A 211 14.32 25.53 -2.80
CA PHE A 211 15.12 24.34 -3.12
C PHE A 211 14.74 23.74 -4.47
N THR A 212 13.45 23.61 -4.74
CA THR A 212 12.94 23.06 -6.02
C THR A 212 13.39 23.89 -7.22
N GLU A 213 13.34 25.22 -7.15
CA GLU A 213 13.81 26.11 -8.21
C GLU A 213 15.33 25.99 -8.42
N LYS A 214 16.10 26.00 -7.33
CA LYS A 214 17.55 25.81 -7.37
C LYS A 214 17.93 24.44 -7.94
N LEU A 215 17.17 23.40 -7.59
CA LEU A 215 17.35 22.06 -8.14
C LEU A 215 17.06 22.02 -9.65
N ALA A 216 16.00 22.69 -10.11
CA ALA A 216 15.69 22.80 -11.53
C ALA A 216 16.83 23.51 -12.31
N ALA A 217 17.48 24.54 -11.70
CA ALA A 217 18.63 25.23 -12.28
C ALA A 217 19.84 24.29 -12.46
N GLN A 218 19.95 23.20 -11.73
CA GLN A 218 20.93 22.14 -11.93
C GLN A 218 20.69 21.29 -13.19
N GLN A 219 19.58 21.49 -13.89
CA GLN A 219 19.23 20.75 -15.11
C GLN A 219 19.22 19.21 -14.87
N PRO A 220 18.47 18.72 -13.88
CA PRO A 220 18.49 17.30 -13.55
C PRO A 220 17.87 16.46 -14.67
N ARG A 221 18.23 15.17 -14.72
CA ARG A 221 17.55 14.17 -15.55
C ARG A 221 16.26 13.74 -14.88
N ILE A 222 15.20 13.61 -15.66
CA ILE A 222 13.85 13.35 -15.17
C ILE A 222 13.47 11.88 -15.45
N TYR A 223 13.04 11.18 -14.40
CA TYR A 223 12.66 9.77 -14.46
C TYR A 223 11.18 9.60 -14.10
N PRO A 224 10.51 8.53 -14.61
CA PRO A 224 9.11 8.28 -14.34
C PRO A 224 8.85 7.78 -12.90
N SER A 225 9.87 7.32 -12.19
CA SER A 225 9.72 6.74 -10.84
C SER A 225 11.02 6.78 -10.05
N ALA A 226 10.92 6.66 -8.72
CA ALA A 226 12.08 6.51 -7.83
C ALA A 226 12.91 5.26 -8.15
N LEU A 227 12.30 4.18 -8.65
CA LEU A 227 13.02 2.99 -9.09
C LEU A 227 13.91 3.32 -10.31
N GLY A 228 13.39 4.09 -11.28
CA GLY A 228 14.19 4.56 -12.43
C GLY A 228 15.37 5.44 -11.98
N VAL A 229 15.16 6.30 -10.98
CA VAL A 229 16.25 7.10 -10.38
C VAL A 229 17.31 6.19 -9.74
N ALA A 230 16.91 5.18 -8.96
CA ALA A 230 17.86 4.25 -8.33
C ALA A 230 18.66 3.45 -9.37
N GLN A 231 18.02 2.99 -10.44
CA GLN A 231 18.69 2.30 -11.55
C GLN A 231 19.71 3.16 -12.26
N ALA A 232 19.37 4.44 -12.54
CA ALA A 232 20.27 5.40 -13.15
C ALA A 232 21.47 5.74 -12.24
N LEU A 233 21.24 5.77 -10.93
CA LEU A 233 22.30 5.96 -9.94
C LEU A 233 23.24 4.74 -9.90
N ASN A 234 22.69 3.53 -9.89
CA ASN A 234 23.47 2.30 -9.90
C ASN A 234 24.36 2.17 -11.15
N SER A 235 23.83 2.52 -12.31
CA SER A 235 24.57 2.48 -13.58
C SER A 235 25.59 3.60 -13.74
N GLY A 236 25.56 4.63 -12.88
CA GLY A 236 26.38 5.84 -13.02
C GLY A 236 25.88 6.82 -14.09
N GLU A 237 24.68 6.63 -14.61
CA GLU A 237 24.04 7.57 -15.54
C GLU A 237 23.78 8.92 -14.86
N ILE A 238 23.42 8.90 -13.58
CA ILE A 238 23.40 10.04 -12.68
C ILE A 238 24.38 9.84 -11.52
N VAL A 239 24.75 10.93 -10.88
CA VAL A 239 25.73 10.93 -9.78
C VAL A 239 25.07 11.10 -8.43
N ALA A 240 23.98 11.82 -8.37
CA ALA A 240 23.30 12.18 -7.13
C ALA A 240 21.79 12.34 -7.33
N THR A 241 21.04 12.27 -6.23
CA THR A 241 19.59 12.45 -6.22
C THR A 241 19.09 12.84 -4.81
N PRO A 242 18.06 13.68 -4.69
CA PRO A 242 17.34 13.91 -3.43
C PRO A 242 16.18 12.90 -3.18
N MET A 243 15.91 11.96 -4.11
CA MET A 243 14.64 11.25 -4.22
C MET A 243 14.83 9.73 -4.32
N VAL A 244 15.68 9.15 -3.49
CA VAL A 244 15.92 7.71 -3.49
C VAL A 244 15.47 7.09 -2.16
N GLN A 245 14.91 5.89 -2.23
CA GLN A 245 14.72 5.06 -1.06
C GLN A 245 16.07 4.54 -0.57
N PRO A 246 16.20 4.11 0.70
CA PRO A 246 17.41 3.50 1.22
C PRO A 246 17.93 2.38 0.32
N LEU A 247 19.15 2.53 -0.18
CA LEU A 247 19.79 1.65 -1.17
C LEU A 247 20.40 0.38 -0.55
N VAL A 248 19.76 -0.15 0.49
CA VAL A 248 20.29 -1.33 1.23
C VAL A 248 20.39 -2.59 0.36
N ARG A 249 19.48 -2.75 -0.61
CA ARG A 249 19.48 -3.90 -1.52
C ARG A 249 20.57 -3.78 -2.58
N GLU A 250 20.71 -2.59 -3.12
CA GLU A 250 21.72 -2.24 -4.11
C GLU A 250 23.11 -2.39 -3.52
N GLN A 251 23.33 -1.91 -2.30
CA GLN A 251 24.60 -2.11 -1.56
C GLN A 251 24.89 -3.58 -1.28
N ALA A 252 23.87 -4.35 -0.86
CA ALA A 252 24.03 -5.78 -0.65
C ALA A 252 24.34 -6.55 -1.95
N ALA A 253 23.91 -6.04 -3.11
CA ALA A 253 24.23 -6.55 -4.43
C ALA A 253 25.59 -6.06 -4.96
N GLY A 254 26.34 -5.23 -4.20
CA GLY A 254 27.65 -4.73 -4.56
C GLY A 254 27.61 -3.50 -5.48
N ALA A 255 26.47 -2.82 -5.63
CA ALA A 255 26.38 -1.58 -6.41
C ALA A 255 27.23 -0.47 -5.76
N PRO A 256 27.93 0.37 -6.55
CA PRO A 256 28.74 1.47 -6.03
C PRO A 256 27.90 2.68 -5.65
N VAL A 257 26.97 2.50 -4.73
CA VAL A 257 26.03 3.52 -4.27
C VAL A 257 26.03 3.65 -2.77
N ASP A 258 25.64 4.83 -2.28
CA ASP A 258 25.39 5.06 -0.88
C ASP A 258 24.23 6.07 -0.72
N TRP A 259 23.70 6.17 0.48
CA TRP A 259 22.52 6.95 0.76
C TRP A 259 22.54 7.52 2.19
N LYS A 260 21.72 8.56 2.40
CA LYS A 260 21.55 9.18 3.72
C LYS A 260 20.14 9.75 3.84
N LEU A 261 19.48 9.49 4.97
CA LEU A 261 18.26 10.21 5.33
C LEU A 261 18.64 11.56 5.94
N PRO A 262 18.29 12.69 5.31
CA PRO A 262 18.44 14.01 5.93
C PRO A 262 17.38 14.17 7.04
N GLY A 263 17.66 15.00 8.00
CA GLY A 263 16.65 15.38 8.98
C GLY A 263 16.06 16.75 8.66
N PRO A 264 14.74 16.87 8.48
CA PRO A 264 13.74 15.82 8.40
C PRO A 264 13.77 15.08 7.06
N ALA A 265 13.32 13.81 7.05
CA ALA A 265 13.19 13.01 5.84
C ALA A 265 11.71 12.97 5.39
N TRP A 266 11.50 13.02 4.07
CA TRP A 266 10.19 12.79 3.49
C TRP A 266 9.90 11.31 3.34
N GLY A 267 8.62 10.94 3.40
CA GLY A 267 8.20 9.56 3.19
C GLY A 267 6.71 9.43 2.88
N THR A 268 6.33 8.23 2.46
CA THR A 268 4.93 7.83 2.25
C THR A 268 4.58 6.68 3.15
N PRO A 269 3.69 6.88 4.14
CA PRO A 269 3.18 5.78 4.96
C PRO A 269 2.34 4.81 4.13
N TRP A 270 2.52 3.50 4.37
CA TRP A 270 1.59 2.48 3.94
C TRP A 270 0.56 2.21 5.02
N TYR A 271 -0.69 2.45 4.66
CA TYR A 271 -1.83 2.03 5.46
C TYR A 271 -2.45 0.79 4.86
N SER A 272 -2.76 -0.18 5.73
CA SER A 272 -3.54 -1.35 5.37
C SER A 272 -4.94 -1.25 5.96
N HIS A 273 -5.90 -1.93 5.36
CA HIS A 273 -7.23 -2.07 5.89
C HIS A 273 -7.84 -3.42 5.48
N VAL A 274 -8.70 -3.95 6.33
CA VAL A 274 -9.50 -5.13 6.02
C VAL A 274 -10.67 -4.70 5.14
N LEU A 275 -10.82 -5.34 3.99
CA LEU A 275 -11.86 -4.99 3.03
C LEU A 275 -13.25 -5.43 3.51
N ALA A 276 -14.24 -4.54 3.40
CA ALA A 276 -15.63 -4.87 3.71
C ALA A 276 -16.22 -5.93 2.75
N SER A 277 -15.61 -6.13 1.58
CA SER A 277 -15.97 -7.13 0.59
C SER A 277 -15.08 -8.38 0.62
N ALA A 278 -14.28 -8.57 1.69
CA ALA A 278 -13.34 -9.67 1.82
C ALA A 278 -14.04 -11.04 1.66
N PRO A 279 -13.60 -11.92 0.74
CA PRO A 279 -14.10 -13.29 0.62
C PRO A 279 -13.79 -14.15 1.85
N HIS A 280 -12.67 -13.86 2.55
CA HIS A 280 -12.19 -14.62 3.70
C HIS A 280 -12.04 -13.68 4.92
N PRO A 281 -13.19 -13.27 5.55
CA PRO A 281 -13.18 -12.19 6.54
C PRO A 281 -12.38 -12.52 7.81
N ASN A 282 -12.33 -13.79 8.24
CA ASN A 282 -11.55 -14.19 9.41
C ASN A 282 -10.06 -14.23 9.08
N ALA A 283 -9.67 -14.77 7.93
CA ALA A 283 -8.29 -14.79 7.48
C ALA A 283 -7.76 -13.36 7.20
N ALA A 284 -8.63 -12.45 6.74
CA ALA A 284 -8.32 -11.03 6.62
C ALA A 284 -7.93 -10.40 7.96
N GLN A 285 -8.69 -10.69 9.03
CA GLN A 285 -8.37 -10.21 10.38
C GLN A 285 -7.08 -10.81 10.92
N VAL A 286 -6.83 -12.10 10.66
CA VAL A 286 -5.57 -12.76 11.06
C VAL A 286 -4.37 -12.17 10.34
N LEU A 287 -4.50 -11.86 9.04
CA LEU A 287 -3.45 -11.16 8.30
C LEU A 287 -3.26 -9.73 8.81
N ALA A 288 -4.34 -8.99 9.07
CA ALA A 288 -4.29 -7.64 9.60
C ALA A 288 -3.53 -7.58 10.95
N ASP A 289 -3.85 -8.50 11.87
CA ASP A 289 -3.14 -8.64 13.14
C ASP A 289 -1.66 -8.97 12.92
N PHE A 290 -1.37 -9.93 12.03
CA PHE A 290 0.01 -10.33 11.72
C PHE A 290 0.86 -9.18 11.19
N LEU A 291 0.29 -8.32 10.33
CA LEU A 291 0.99 -7.17 9.74
C LEU A 291 1.54 -6.19 10.78
N VAL A 292 0.93 -6.12 11.96
CA VAL A 292 1.37 -5.23 13.04
C VAL A 292 2.14 -5.96 14.15
N THR A 293 2.36 -7.28 14.03
CA THR A 293 3.26 -8.04 14.91
C THR A 293 4.73 -7.80 14.57
N ARG A 294 5.64 -8.12 15.48
CA ARG A 294 7.09 -8.04 15.22
C ARG A 294 7.52 -8.87 14.00
N ASP A 295 6.99 -10.08 13.84
CA ASP A 295 7.31 -10.95 12.70
C ASP A 295 6.85 -10.35 11.37
N GLY A 296 5.62 -9.82 11.31
CA GLY A 296 5.09 -9.13 10.13
C GLY A 296 5.89 -7.87 9.79
N GLN A 297 6.22 -7.08 10.82
CA GLN A 297 7.02 -5.87 10.66
C GLN A 297 8.45 -6.16 10.17
N THR A 298 9.11 -7.20 10.69
CA THR A 298 10.43 -7.64 10.20
C THR A 298 10.38 -8.04 8.73
N ALA A 299 9.32 -8.75 8.33
CA ALA A 299 9.16 -9.15 6.92
C ALA A 299 8.96 -7.96 5.98
N LEU A 300 8.20 -6.93 6.40
CA LEU A 300 7.85 -5.79 5.57
C LEU A 300 8.90 -4.67 5.55
N SER A 301 9.74 -4.55 6.57
CA SER A 301 10.46 -3.30 6.83
C SER A 301 11.92 -3.30 6.33
N THR A 302 12.38 -4.33 5.62
CA THR A 302 13.75 -4.29 5.04
C THR A 302 13.88 -3.10 4.08
N GLY A 303 14.66 -2.09 4.49
CA GLY A 303 14.85 -0.85 3.74
C GLY A 303 13.69 0.16 3.84
N TYR A 304 12.75 -0.06 4.76
CA TYR A 304 11.61 0.84 5.03
C TYR A 304 11.54 1.23 6.50
N ALA A 305 10.68 2.18 6.82
CA ALA A 305 10.34 2.49 8.20
C ALA A 305 9.32 1.49 8.73
N ALA A 306 9.49 1.03 9.97
CA ALA A 306 8.59 0.08 10.63
C ALA A 306 7.58 0.77 11.54
N ALA A 307 6.39 0.20 11.68
CA ALA A 307 5.38 0.68 12.61
C ALA A 307 5.70 0.31 14.07
N LEU A 308 6.53 -0.69 14.31
CA LEU A 308 7.02 -1.04 15.65
C LEU A 308 8.47 -0.55 15.86
N PRO A 309 8.88 -0.29 17.11
CA PRO A 309 10.28 0.02 17.42
C PRO A 309 11.18 -1.20 17.27
N ASP A 310 12.47 -0.95 17.06
CA ASP A 310 13.56 -1.95 17.09
C ASP A 310 13.30 -3.15 16.17
N ILE A 311 12.83 -2.88 14.96
CA ILE A 311 12.64 -3.90 13.92
C ILE A 311 13.91 -4.03 13.09
N GLU A 312 14.42 -5.27 13.00
CA GLU A 312 15.61 -5.57 12.21
C GLU A 312 15.39 -5.23 10.73
N GLY A 313 16.36 -4.53 10.13
CA GLY A 313 16.31 -4.09 8.74
C GLY A 313 15.49 -2.83 8.49
N ALA A 314 14.77 -2.34 9.49
CA ALA A 314 14.08 -1.05 9.39
C ALA A 314 15.09 0.12 9.47
N VAL A 315 14.82 1.16 8.70
CA VAL A 315 15.72 2.34 8.57
C VAL A 315 15.20 3.55 9.37
N ALA A 316 13.94 3.52 9.80
CA ALA A 316 13.27 4.57 10.56
C ALA A 316 12.01 4.00 11.24
N ARG A 317 11.31 4.86 12.02
CA ARG A 317 9.97 4.58 12.52
C ARG A 317 8.92 5.18 11.61
N ALA A 318 7.90 4.40 11.26
CA ALA A 318 6.85 4.84 10.36
C ALA A 318 5.97 5.95 10.96
N GLN A 319 5.80 5.97 12.30
CA GLN A 319 5.08 7.04 13.01
C GLN A 319 5.80 8.40 12.97
N ASP A 320 7.10 8.41 12.68
CA ASP A 320 7.90 9.64 12.58
C ASP A 320 7.88 10.21 11.15
N VAL A 321 7.32 9.47 10.19
CA VAL A 321 7.09 9.94 8.82
C VAL A 321 5.82 10.77 8.80
N PRO A 322 5.90 12.07 8.46
CA PRO A 322 4.74 12.94 8.45
C PRO A 322 3.73 12.46 7.40
N PHE A 323 2.47 12.38 7.80
CA PHE A 323 1.39 12.15 6.84
C PHE A 323 1.17 13.45 6.06
N PRO A 324 1.08 13.40 4.71
CA PRO A 324 0.89 14.57 3.89
C PRO A 324 -0.38 15.36 4.27
N ASP A 325 -0.34 16.67 4.11
CA ASP A 325 -1.54 17.51 4.18
C ASP A 325 -2.41 17.27 2.93
N THR A 326 -3.34 16.34 3.05
CA THR A 326 -4.21 15.94 1.94
C THR A 326 -5.16 17.06 1.51
N ALA A 327 -5.45 18.03 2.39
CA ALA A 327 -6.24 19.20 2.02
C ALA A 327 -5.49 20.11 1.04
N ALA A 328 -4.15 20.13 1.11
CA ALA A 328 -3.30 20.84 0.14
C ALA A 328 -3.09 20.07 -1.18
N LEU A 329 -3.44 18.79 -1.22
CA LEU A 329 -3.25 17.89 -2.38
C LEU A 329 -4.56 17.66 -3.17
N THR A 330 -5.41 18.67 -3.27
CA THR A 330 -6.61 18.58 -4.12
C THR A 330 -6.21 18.40 -5.60
N PRO A 331 -7.04 17.75 -6.44
CA PRO A 331 -6.73 17.55 -7.86
C PRO A 331 -6.31 18.82 -8.60
N ASP A 332 -6.98 19.94 -8.32
CA ASP A 332 -6.65 21.25 -8.91
C ASP A 332 -5.30 21.79 -8.41
N ALA A 333 -4.99 21.63 -7.12
CA ALA A 333 -3.70 22.06 -6.55
C ALA A 333 -2.54 21.24 -7.12
N VAL A 334 -2.73 19.92 -7.22
CA VAL A 334 -1.77 18.99 -7.83
C VAL A 334 -1.53 19.35 -9.29
N THR A 335 -2.60 19.57 -10.06
CA THR A 335 -2.49 19.96 -11.49
C THR A 335 -1.74 21.27 -11.68
N ARG A 336 -2.07 22.29 -10.88
CA ARG A 336 -1.38 23.60 -10.93
C ARG A 336 0.12 23.45 -10.60
N TYR A 337 0.43 22.68 -9.56
CA TYR A 337 1.83 22.42 -9.20
C TYR A 337 2.59 21.72 -10.31
N GLN A 338 2.02 20.70 -10.91
CA GLN A 338 2.62 19.97 -12.04
C GLN A 338 2.90 20.86 -13.24
N GLN A 339 1.99 21.79 -13.58
CA GLN A 339 2.23 22.80 -14.64
C GLN A 339 3.37 23.73 -14.29
N THR A 340 3.43 24.21 -13.05
CA THR A 340 4.54 25.06 -12.57
C THR A 340 5.87 24.31 -12.63
N TRP A 341 5.87 23.06 -12.15
CA TRP A 341 7.05 22.20 -12.17
C TRP A 341 7.56 21.95 -13.61
N GLN A 342 6.65 21.63 -14.54
CA GLN A 342 7.00 21.48 -15.96
C GLN A 342 7.65 22.75 -16.52
N GLY A 343 7.11 23.91 -16.20
CA GLY A 343 7.70 25.21 -16.58
C GLY A 343 9.10 25.45 -16.03
N MET A 344 9.49 24.85 -14.91
CA MET A 344 10.83 24.95 -14.32
C MET A 344 11.82 23.90 -14.88
N PHE A 345 11.40 22.64 -14.98
CA PHE A 345 12.28 21.48 -15.24
C PHE A 345 12.37 21.08 -16.72
N GLN A 346 11.45 21.49 -17.56
CA GLN A 346 11.36 21.08 -18.98
C GLN A 346 11.56 22.27 -19.94
N ARG A 347 12.41 23.23 -19.55
CA ARG A 347 12.77 24.39 -20.39
C ARG A 347 13.83 24.04 -21.41
#